data_76bdaaa85d9fcc453e1000e449c21054
#
_entry.id   76bdaaa85d9fcc453e1000e449c21054
#
_cell.length_a   1.000
_cell.length_b   1.000
_cell.length_c   1.000
_cell.angle_alpha   90.00
_cell.angle_beta   90.00
_cell.angle_gamma   90.00
#
_symmetry.space_group_name_H-M   'P 1'
#
loop_
_entity.id
_entity.type
_entity.pdbx_description
1 polymer ?
#
loop_
_entity_poly.entity_id
_entity_poly.type
_entity_poly.pdbx_seq_one_letter_code
_entity_poly.pdbx_strand_id
1 'polypeptide(L)'
;MMVTIKLFGMTKMLAGNQGSLSLKVANGRLVKDVVAAIEISHPAIGELIQKKKVLVSVNQDIAHEDTIIGDGDEIALLPPFAGGSGSEPGDDGQFVRVQRENFSIDQELDRVRSRSKRIGGIATFLGIARDRSRGRDVDGITFEHYEGMAQKKLREIRERALKEFDILELLIIHRYGEITIGENIVLIIAGAEHRAEAFAACRWAIDELKQITPIWKLEHTPDGEVWVEEHP
;
A
#
# COMPACT_ATOMS: atom_id res chain seq x y z
N MET A 1 14.72 7.80 25.59
CA MET A 1 14.22 8.44 24.36
C MET A 1 12.70 8.29 24.30
N MET A 2 11.96 9.31 23.87
CA MET A 2 10.53 9.17 23.53
C MET A 2 10.42 8.95 22.02
N VAL A 3 9.67 7.92 21.62
CA VAL A 3 9.41 7.62 20.20
C VAL A 3 7.92 7.66 19.93
N THR A 4 7.56 8.18 18.77
CA THR A 4 6.18 8.13 18.25
C THR A 4 6.11 7.09 17.16
N ILE A 5 5.15 6.17 17.28
CA ILE A 5 4.99 5.03 16.37
C ILE A 5 3.64 5.16 15.69
N LYS A 6 3.64 5.26 14.37
CA LYS A 6 2.42 5.24 13.56
C LYS A 6 1.82 3.83 13.50
N LEU A 7 0.52 3.74 13.58
CA LEU A 7 -0.23 2.47 13.55
C LEU A 7 -1.20 2.45 12.38
N PHE A 8 -1.31 1.30 11.74
CA PHE A 8 -2.19 1.09 10.59
C PHE A 8 -2.98 -0.21 10.73
N GLY A 9 -4.17 -0.25 10.12
CA GLY A 9 -4.98 -1.44 10.05
C GLY A 9 -5.20 -2.10 11.42
N MET A 10 -4.90 -3.39 11.52
CA MET A 10 -5.08 -4.18 12.74
C MET A 10 -4.28 -3.65 13.93
N THR A 11 -3.08 -3.10 13.74
CA THR A 11 -2.29 -2.55 14.86
C THR A 11 -2.95 -1.33 15.48
N LYS A 12 -3.60 -0.49 14.67
CA LYS A 12 -4.41 0.64 15.12
C LYS A 12 -5.62 0.17 15.94
N MET A 13 -6.34 -0.84 15.47
CA MET A 13 -7.48 -1.42 16.19
C MET A 13 -7.07 -1.97 17.56
N LEU A 14 -5.96 -2.73 17.65
CA LEU A 14 -5.45 -3.29 18.90
C LEU A 14 -4.95 -2.23 19.89
N ALA A 15 -4.65 -1.02 19.42
CA ALA A 15 -4.31 0.14 20.23
C ALA A 15 -5.54 1.00 20.58
N GLY A 16 -6.77 0.48 20.49
CA GLY A 16 -7.99 1.24 20.78
C GLY A 16 -8.31 2.29 19.73
N ASN A 17 -8.05 2.02 18.46
CA ASN A 17 -8.23 2.91 17.29
C ASN A 17 -7.35 4.17 17.31
N GLN A 18 -6.25 4.14 18.06
CA GLN A 18 -5.26 5.23 18.03
C GLN A 18 -4.38 5.12 16.79
N GLY A 19 -4.21 6.22 16.07
CA GLY A 19 -3.36 6.27 14.86
C GLY A 19 -1.86 6.29 15.20
N SER A 20 -1.48 6.52 16.45
CA SER A 20 -0.10 6.52 16.91
C SER A 20 0.02 6.17 18.40
N LEU A 21 1.18 5.65 18.79
CA LEU A 21 1.59 5.44 20.17
C LEU A 21 2.83 6.27 20.48
N SER A 22 2.88 6.83 21.70
CA SER A 22 4.09 7.46 22.23
C SER A 22 4.67 6.59 23.32
N LEU A 23 5.87 6.06 23.11
CA LEU A 23 6.52 5.13 24.04
C LEU A 23 7.86 5.70 24.54
N LYS A 24 8.14 5.44 25.82
CA LYS A 24 9.46 5.70 26.39
C LYS A 24 10.35 4.48 26.24
N VAL A 25 11.36 4.57 25.40
CA VAL A 25 12.41 3.56 25.27
C VAL A 25 13.49 3.87 26.31
N ALA A 26 13.65 2.98 27.29
CA ALA A 26 14.48 3.23 28.46
C ALA A 26 15.98 3.20 28.14
N ASN A 27 16.43 2.17 27.41
CA ASN A 27 17.83 1.96 27.04
C ASN A 27 17.91 1.46 25.60
N GLY A 28 18.78 2.07 24.81
CA GLY A 28 19.04 1.66 23.43
C GLY A 28 18.47 2.62 22.38
N ARG A 29 18.99 2.41 21.14
CA ARG A 29 18.58 3.16 19.95
C ARG A 29 18.40 2.22 18.77
N LEU A 30 17.94 1.00 19.03
CA LEU A 30 17.71 0.00 18.00
C LEU A 30 16.22 -0.33 17.89
N VAL A 31 15.79 -0.78 16.73
CA VAL A 31 14.40 -1.21 16.49
C VAL A 31 13.98 -2.27 17.52
N LYS A 32 14.83 -3.24 17.86
CA LYS A 32 14.54 -4.24 18.90
C LYS A 32 14.20 -3.64 20.27
N ASP A 33 14.78 -2.48 20.62
CA ASP A 33 14.51 -1.83 21.91
C ASP A 33 13.10 -1.20 21.91
N VAL A 34 12.65 -0.70 20.75
CA VAL A 34 11.27 -0.21 20.55
C VAL A 34 10.30 -1.38 20.58
N VAL A 35 10.61 -2.49 19.90
CA VAL A 35 9.78 -3.71 19.91
C VAL A 35 9.58 -4.21 21.34
N ALA A 36 10.66 -4.30 22.15
CA ALA A 36 10.58 -4.69 23.55
C ALA A 36 9.69 -3.74 24.39
N ALA A 37 9.73 -2.43 24.12
CA ALA A 37 8.84 -1.47 24.79
C ALA A 37 7.36 -1.66 24.38
N ILE A 38 7.10 -2.00 23.11
CA ILE A 38 5.76 -2.34 22.60
C ILE A 38 5.24 -3.62 23.27
N GLU A 39 6.05 -4.67 23.37
CA GLU A 39 5.68 -5.94 24.01
C GLU A 39 5.22 -5.74 25.46
N ILE A 40 5.87 -4.88 26.18
CA ILE A 40 5.51 -4.56 27.58
C ILE A 40 4.22 -3.74 27.66
N SER A 41 4.06 -2.72 26.82
CA SER A 41 2.94 -1.77 26.91
C SER A 41 1.69 -2.23 26.14
N HIS A 42 1.87 -2.98 25.04
CA HIS A 42 0.82 -3.46 24.14
C HIS A 42 1.08 -4.93 23.73
N PRO A 43 0.90 -5.89 24.64
CA PRO A 43 1.28 -7.31 24.42
C PRO A 43 0.67 -7.93 23.17
N ALA A 44 -0.58 -7.56 22.83
CA ALA A 44 -1.26 -8.07 21.63
C ALA A 44 -0.56 -7.64 20.33
N ILE A 45 -0.02 -6.42 20.28
CA ILE A 45 0.76 -5.92 19.14
C ILE A 45 2.14 -6.61 19.14
N GLY A 46 2.78 -6.75 20.30
CA GLY A 46 4.04 -7.47 20.45
C GLY A 46 3.96 -8.89 19.92
N GLU A 47 2.89 -9.63 20.23
CA GLU A 47 2.65 -10.97 19.72
C GLU A 47 2.58 -11.03 18.18
N LEU A 48 1.96 -10.03 17.54
CA LEU A 48 1.91 -9.94 16.08
C LEU A 48 3.29 -9.69 15.46
N ILE A 49 4.14 -8.87 16.10
CA ILE A 49 5.51 -8.63 15.66
C ILE A 49 6.33 -9.93 15.76
N GLN A 50 6.26 -10.63 16.88
CA GLN A 50 6.96 -11.92 17.08
C GLN A 50 6.54 -12.97 16.07
N LYS A 51 5.24 -13.04 15.73
CA LYS A 51 4.69 -13.93 14.70
C LYS A 51 5.00 -13.47 13.27
N LYS A 52 5.79 -12.40 13.10
CA LYS A 52 6.11 -11.76 11.80
C LYS A 52 4.86 -11.33 11.01
N LYS A 53 3.75 -11.07 11.72
CA LYS A 53 2.50 -10.53 11.17
C LYS A 53 2.46 -9.00 11.18
N VAL A 54 3.51 -8.34 11.62
CA VAL A 54 3.69 -6.88 11.60
C VAL A 54 5.16 -6.61 11.33
N LEU A 55 5.41 -5.72 10.36
CA LEU A 55 6.73 -5.22 10.05
C LEU A 55 6.93 -3.86 10.74
N VAL A 56 8.17 -3.57 11.09
CA VAL A 56 8.56 -2.23 11.57
C VAL A 56 9.20 -1.48 10.41
N SER A 57 8.82 -0.23 10.21
CA SER A 57 9.54 0.67 9.30
C SER A 57 10.13 1.85 10.07
N VAL A 58 11.25 2.36 9.57
CA VAL A 58 11.89 3.59 10.00
C VAL A 58 12.06 4.47 8.77
N ASN A 59 11.52 5.69 8.82
CA ASN A 59 11.57 6.65 7.71
C ASN A 59 11.08 6.08 6.38
N GLN A 60 9.96 5.31 6.42
CA GLN A 60 9.32 4.67 5.26
C GLN A 60 10.13 3.54 4.59
N ASP A 61 11.21 3.06 5.21
CA ASP A 61 11.93 1.86 4.82
C ASP A 61 11.71 0.74 5.84
N ILE A 62 11.60 -0.51 5.35
CA ILE A 62 11.49 -1.67 6.25
C ILE A 62 12.77 -1.77 7.07
N ALA A 63 12.60 -1.85 8.37
CA ALA A 63 13.71 -1.88 9.32
C ALA A 63 13.92 -3.28 9.91
N HIS A 64 15.18 -3.62 10.18
CA HIS A 64 15.59 -4.82 10.89
C HIS A 64 15.79 -4.52 12.38
N GLU A 65 15.90 -5.57 13.20
CA GLU A 65 16.04 -5.45 14.66
C GLU A 65 17.26 -4.63 15.10
N ASP A 66 18.33 -4.63 14.29
CA ASP A 66 19.59 -3.92 14.52
C ASP A 66 19.63 -2.52 13.88
N THR A 67 18.55 -2.09 13.22
CA THR A 67 18.45 -0.74 12.65
C THR A 67 18.51 0.31 13.76
N ILE A 68 19.41 1.29 13.60
CA ILE A 68 19.60 2.40 14.53
C ILE A 68 18.45 3.41 14.36
N ILE A 69 17.91 3.89 15.49
CA ILE A 69 16.86 4.90 15.53
C ILE A 69 17.44 6.19 16.10
N GLY A 70 17.30 7.27 15.35
CA GLY A 70 17.64 8.63 15.74
C GLY A 70 16.50 9.41 16.39
N ASP A 71 16.83 10.56 16.98
CA ASP A 71 15.81 11.49 17.46
C ASP A 71 15.09 12.13 16.26
N GLY A 72 13.77 12.00 16.22
CA GLY A 72 12.92 12.51 15.12
C GLY A 72 12.64 11.52 14.02
N ASP A 73 13.16 10.29 14.07
CA ASP A 73 12.81 9.25 13.10
C ASP A 73 11.32 8.89 13.18
N GLU A 74 10.72 8.69 12.00
CA GLU A 74 9.36 8.20 11.87
C GLU A 74 9.35 6.67 11.95
N ILE A 75 8.71 6.14 12.99
CA ILE A 75 8.56 4.70 13.15
C ILE A 75 7.11 4.33 12.82
N ALA A 76 6.90 3.21 12.12
CA ALA A 76 5.57 2.71 11.84
C ALA A 76 5.48 1.19 12.01
N LEU A 77 4.31 0.72 12.47
CA LEU A 77 3.96 -0.69 12.53
C LEU A 77 3.02 -1.01 11.37
N LEU A 78 3.48 -1.86 10.48
CA LEU A 78 2.83 -2.18 9.22
C LEU A 78 2.28 -3.61 9.29
N PRO A 79 0.93 -3.80 9.31
CA PRO A 79 0.35 -5.12 9.08
C PRO A 79 0.83 -5.75 7.77
N PRO A 80 0.67 -7.06 7.55
CA PRO A 80 1.31 -7.76 6.46
C PRO A 80 1.09 -7.12 5.09
N PHE A 81 2.18 -6.82 4.44
CA PHE A 81 2.33 -6.61 3.01
C PHE A 81 3.74 -7.08 2.64
N ALA A 82 3.98 -7.55 1.43
CA ALA A 82 5.32 -7.94 1.01
C ALA A 82 6.12 -6.68 0.64
N GLY A 83 7.25 -6.44 1.31
CA GLY A 83 8.07 -5.24 1.15
C GLY A 83 9.34 -5.44 0.34
N GLY A 84 9.81 -4.39 -0.34
CA GLY A 84 11.11 -4.31 -1.02
C GLY A 84 11.69 -2.90 -0.90
N SER A 85 13.01 -2.74 -1.07
CA SER A 85 13.76 -1.49 -0.89
C SER A 85 13.67 -0.55 -2.10
N GLY A 86 13.67 0.76 -1.87
CA GLY A 86 13.26 1.79 -2.78
C GLY A 86 14.32 2.51 -3.63
N SER A 87 13.85 3.36 -4.55
CA SER A 87 14.62 4.28 -5.39
C SER A 87 14.01 5.70 -5.42
N GLU A 88 14.83 6.70 -5.77
CA GLU A 88 14.59 8.15 -5.76
C GLU A 88 13.56 8.64 -6.81
N PRO A 89 12.94 9.84 -6.64
CA PRO A 89 11.80 10.28 -7.44
C PRO A 89 12.19 10.85 -8.82
N GLY A 90 11.61 10.27 -9.88
CA GLY A 90 11.53 10.86 -11.23
C GLY A 90 10.16 11.53 -11.46
N ASP A 91 9.96 12.15 -12.64
CA ASP A 91 8.73 12.87 -13.07
C ASP A 91 7.48 11.96 -13.24
N ASP A 92 7.22 11.11 -12.27
CA ASP A 92 6.22 10.04 -12.32
C ASP A 92 4.85 10.42 -11.74
N GLY A 93 4.73 11.64 -11.18
CA GLY A 93 3.51 12.09 -10.50
C GLY A 93 2.25 12.08 -11.38
N GLN A 94 2.40 11.99 -12.69
CA GLN A 94 1.27 11.87 -13.63
C GLN A 94 0.83 10.43 -13.87
N PHE A 95 1.73 9.45 -13.76
CA PHE A 95 1.47 8.05 -14.05
C PHE A 95 1.29 7.17 -12.81
N VAL A 96 1.70 7.65 -11.65
CA VAL A 96 1.56 6.93 -10.38
C VAL A 96 0.94 7.86 -9.34
N ARG A 97 -0.25 7.49 -8.83
CA ARG A 97 -0.95 8.30 -7.83
C ARG A 97 -1.63 7.44 -6.76
N VAL A 98 -1.53 7.90 -5.51
CA VAL A 98 -2.39 7.50 -4.41
C VAL A 98 -3.24 8.71 -4.06
N GLN A 99 -4.58 8.65 -4.25
CA GLN A 99 -5.45 9.81 -4.18
C GLN A 99 -6.82 9.47 -3.57
N ARG A 100 -7.51 10.47 -3.01
CA ARG A 100 -8.90 10.33 -2.53
C ARG A 100 -9.92 10.41 -3.65
N GLU A 101 -9.69 11.35 -4.54
CA GLU A 101 -10.63 11.72 -5.60
C GLU A 101 -10.81 10.58 -6.59
N ASN A 102 -12.01 10.47 -7.13
CA ASN A 102 -12.28 9.56 -8.24
C ASN A 102 -11.50 10.02 -9.48
N PHE A 103 -11.34 9.15 -10.44
CA PHE A 103 -10.61 9.40 -11.68
C PHE A 103 -11.48 9.10 -12.90
N SER A 104 -11.22 9.80 -14.01
CA SER A 104 -11.83 9.53 -15.30
C SER A 104 -10.97 8.53 -16.08
N ILE A 105 -11.52 7.36 -16.37
CA ILE A 105 -10.84 6.30 -17.13
C ILE A 105 -10.42 6.82 -18.50
N ASP A 106 -11.31 7.57 -19.19
CA ASP A 106 -11.02 8.10 -20.53
C ASP A 106 -9.83 9.06 -20.52
N GLN A 107 -9.76 9.95 -19.52
CA GLN A 107 -8.62 10.87 -19.37
C GLN A 107 -7.31 10.13 -19.13
N GLU A 108 -7.34 9.09 -18.32
CA GLU A 108 -6.14 8.31 -18.02
C GLU A 108 -5.72 7.41 -19.19
N LEU A 109 -6.67 6.88 -19.96
CA LEU A 109 -6.38 6.20 -21.23
C LEU A 109 -5.70 7.14 -22.23
N ASP A 110 -6.23 8.37 -22.37
CA ASP A 110 -5.64 9.37 -23.26
C ASP A 110 -4.23 9.79 -22.80
N ARG A 111 -3.99 9.86 -21.49
CA ARG A 111 -2.66 10.12 -20.91
C ARG A 111 -1.65 9.04 -21.34
N VAL A 112 -2.00 7.76 -21.20
CA VAL A 112 -1.13 6.65 -21.63
C VAL A 112 -0.97 6.64 -23.14
N ARG A 113 -2.06 6.81 -23.90
CA ARG A 113 -2.05 6.84 -25.37
C ARG A 113 -1.15 7.94 -25.93
N SER A 114 -1.12 9.11 -25.29
CA SER A 114 -0.32 10.26 -25.71
C SER A 114 1.19 10.06 -25.49
N ARG A 115 1.58 9.08 -24.65
CA ARG A 115 2.98 8.83 -24.30
C ARG A 115 3.85 8.39 -25.49
N SER A 116 3.27 7.58 -26.38
CA SER A 116 3.98 7.13 -27.57
C SER A 116 3.02 6.77 -28.71
N LYS A 117 3.35 7.18 -29.93
CA LYS A 117 2.64 6.76 -31.15
C LYS A 117 2.88 5.29 -31.51
N ARG A 118 3.83 4.62 -30.85
CA ARG A 118 4.12 3.18 -31.02
C ARG A 118 3.15 2.31 -30.24
N ILE A 119 2.32 2.85 -29.35
CA ILE A 119 1.32 2.07 -28.62
C ILE A 119 0.27 1.57 -29.60
N GLY A 120 0.28 0.26 -29.84
CA GLY A 120 -0.69 -0.45 -30.69
C GLY A 120 -1.73 -1.21 -29.87
N GLY A 121 -1.48 -1.47 -28.57
CA GLY A 121 -2.41 -2.13 -27.65
C GLY A 121 -2.35 -1.55 -26.25
N ILE A 122 -3.52 -1.44 -25.61
CA ILE A 122 -3.65 -1.03 -24.20
C ILE A 122 -4.46 -2.09 -23.46
N ALA A 123 -3.93 -2.57 -22.34
CA ALA A 123 -4.66 -3.38 -21.37
C ALA A 123 -4.99 -2.54 -20.13
N THR A 124 -6.20 -2.71 -19.63
CA THR A 124 -6.68 -1.96 -18.45
C THR A 124 -7.24 -2.92 -17.41
N PHE A 125 -6.82 -2.76 -16.16
CA PHE A 125 -7.47 -3.35 -15.01
C PHE A 125 -8.12 -2.23 -14.20
N LEU A 126 -9.43 -2.36 -13.97
CA LEU A 126 -10.22 -1.50 -13.11
C LEU A 126 -10.76 -2.31 -11.94
N GLY A 127 -10.33 -1.99 -10.72
CA GLY A 127 -10.91 -2.52 -9.49
C GLY A 127 -12.05 -1.64 -9.02
N ILE A 128 -13.19 -2.26 -8.69
CA ILE A 128 -14.43 -1.59 -8.27
C ILE A 128 -14.85 -2.14 -6.92
N ALA A 129 -15.41 -1.28 -6.06
CA ALA A 129 -15.99 -1.69 -4.79
C ALA A 129 -17.26 -2.50 -5.03
N ARG A 130 -17.28 -3.75 -4.55
CA ARG A 130 -18.42 -4.67 -4.70
C ARG A 130 -19.12 -4.87 -3.36
N ASP A 131 -20.40 -5.14 -3.41
CA ASP A 131 -21.30 -5.32 -2.26
C ASP A 131 -21.16 -6.68 -1.56
N ARG A 132 -20.26 -7.55 -2.02
CA ARG A 132 -20.04 -8.88 -1.46
C ARG A 132 -18.58 -9.28 -1.43
N SER A 133 -18.13 -9.80 -0.27
CA SER A 133 -16.76 -10.27 -0.06
C SER A 133 -16.76 -11.54 0.79
N ARG A 134 -16.13 -12.63 0.30
CA ARG A 134 -15.98 -13.91 1.03
C ARG A 134 -17.30 -14.42 1.63
N GLY A 135 -18.40 -14.25 0.90
CA GLY A 135 -19.73 -14.71 1.32
C GLY A 135 -20.48 -13.78 2.27
N ARG A 136 -19.91 -12.62 2.63
CA ARG A 136 -20.53 -11.59 3.47
C ARG A 136 -20.98 -10.41 2.63
N ASP A 137 -22.05 -9.75 3.04
CA ASP A 137 -22.49 -8.49 2.48
C ASP A 137 -21.57 -7.35 2.97
N VAL A 138 -21.31 -6.37 2.10
CA VAL A 138 -20.43 -5.22 2.34
C VAL A 138 -21.17 -3.95 1.98
N ASP A 139 -21.30 -3.03 2.92
CA ASP A 139 -22.01 -1.76 2.77
C ASP A 139 -21.09 -0.65 2.26
N GLY A 140 -19.78 -0.78 2.48
CA GLY A 140 -18.78 0.19 2.07
C GLY A 140 -17.37 -0.30 2.37
N ILE A 141 -16.36 0.42 1.88
CA ILE A 141 -14.95 0.07 2.07
C ILE A 141 -14.19 1.34 2.46
N THR A 142 -13.29 1.22 3.43
CA THR A 142 -12.29 2.26 3.72
C THR A 142 -10.90 1.72 3.45
N PHE A 143 -10.10 2.43 2.65
CA PHE A 143 -8.68 2.14 2.49
C PHE A 143 -7.84 3.08 3.33
N GLU A 144 -7.01 2.52 4.21
CA GLU A 144 -5.91 3.22 4.86
C GLU A 144 -4.62 2.96 4.10
N HIS A 145 -3.72 3.94 4.08
CA HIS A 145 -2.41 3.78 3.46
C HIS A 145 -1.33 4.46 4.30
N TYR A 146 -0.11 3.98 4.18
CA TYR A 146 1.06 4.68 4.71
C TYR A 146 1.54 5.68 3.67
N GLU A 147 1.23 6.95 3.91
CA GLU A 147 1.60 8.06 3.03
C GLU A 147 3.11 8.06 2.75
N GLY A 148 3.50 8.41 1.53
CA GLY A 148 4.89 8.35 1.06
C GLY A 148 5.30 6.93 0.67
N MET A 149 5.24 5.95 1.58
CA MET A 149 5.64 4.57 1.27
C MET A 149 4.72 3.92 0.22
N ALA A 150 3.41 4.12 0.29
CA ALA A 150 2.49 3.61 -0.73
C ALA A 150 2.81 4.19 -2.12
N GLN A 151 3.02 5.50 -2.20
CA GLN A 151 3.40 6.16 -3.45
C GLN A 151 4.76 5.65 -3.97
N LYS A 152 5.75 5.46 -3.08
CA LYS A 152 7.06 4.90 -3.42
C LYS A 152 6.92 3.49 -4.00
N LYS A 153 6.13 2.61 -3.35
CA LYS A 153 5.93 1.24 -3.81
C LYS A 153 5.22 1.15 -5.17
N LEU A 154 4.24 2.01 -5.42
CA LEU A 154 3.60 2.05 -6.75
C LEU A 154 4.58 2.51 -7.85
N ARG A 155 5.51 3.44 -7.54
CA ARG A 155 6.58 3.84 -8.48
C ARG A 155 7.51 2.65 -8.77
N GLU A 156 7.94 1.92 -7.74
CA GLU A 156 8.77 0.72 -7.91
C GLU A 156 8.10 -0.31 -8.83
N ILE A 157 6.79 -0.53 -8.68
CA ILE A 157 6.02 -1.42 -9.57
C ILE A 157 6.10 -0.92 -11.01
N ARG A 158 5.85 0.38 -11.25
CA ARG A 158 5.92 0.96 -12.59
C ARG A 158 7.32 0.82 -13.20
N GLU A 159 8.37 1.19 -12.47
CA GLU A 159 9.76 1.10 -12.93
C GLU A 159 10.17 -0.34 -13.26
N ARG A 160 9.79 -1.30 -12.41
CA ARG A 160 10.03 -2.72 -12.66
C ARG A 160 9.27 -3.21 -13.90
N ALA A 161 8.02 -2.82 -14.05
CA ALA A 161 7.23 -3.20 -15.22
C ALA A 161 7.85 -2.69 -16.53
N LEU A 162 8.29 -1.42 -16.56
CA LEU A 162 8.97 -0.81 -17.71
C LEU A 162 10.31 -1.47 -18.02
N LYS A 163 10.96 -2.10 -17.05
CA LYS A 163 12.23 -2.81 -17.21
C LYS A 163 12.06 -4.27 -17.59
N GLU A 164 11.05 -4.94 -17.03
CA GLU A 164 10.86 -6.40 -17.14
C GLU A 164 9.97 -6.80 -18.33
N PHE A 165 9.10 -5.89 -18.79
CA PHE A 165 8.19 -6.12 -19.91
C PHE A 165 8.48 -5.15 -21.06
N ASP A 166 8.24 -5.60 -22.29
CA ASP A 166 8.35 -4.74 -23.49
C ASP A 166 7.09 -3.86 -23.63
N ILE A 167 6.91 -2.95 -22.67
CA ILE A 167 5.83 -1.96 -22.65
C ILE A 167 6.39 -0.55 -22.80
N LEU A 168 5.55 0.36 -23.26
CA LEU A 168 5.91 1.76 -23.51
C LEU A 168 5.50 2.68 -22.37
N GLU A 169 4.47 2.29 -21.61
CA GLU A 169 4.03 3.01 -20.41
C GLU A 169 3.17 2.11 -19.51
N LEU A 170 3.24 2.38 -18.19
CA LEU A 170 2.35 1.84 -17.17
C LEU A 170 1.82 2.97 -16.28
N LEU A 171 0.50 3.08 -16.16
CA LEU A 171 -0.16 3.99 -15.24
C LEU A 171 -0.77 3.19 -14.09
N ILE A 172 -0.61 3.68 -12.86
CA ILE A 172 -1.20 3.09 -11.65
C ILE A 172 -1.83 4.20 -10.81
N ILE A 173 -3.11 4.07 -10.52
CA ILE A 173 -3.82 4.94 -9.58
C ILE A 173 -4.49 4.07 -8.54
N HIS A 174 -4.30 4.36 -7.26
CA HIS A 174 -5.05 3.74 -6.17
C HIS A 174 -5.75 4.81 -5.33
N ARG A 175 -7.03 4.62 -5.03
CA ARG A 175 -7.77 5.51 -4.14
C ARG A 175 -7.65 5.05 -2.69
N TYR A 176 -7.72 6.01 -1.77
CA TYR A 176 -7.79 5.76 -0.33
C TYR A 176 -8.95 6.53 0.31
N GLY A 177 -9.22 6.26 1.58
CA GLY A 177 -10.36 6.80 2.32
C GLY A 177 -11.63 5.97 2.08
N GLU A 178 -12.77 6.56 2.33
CA GLU A 178 -14.07 5.92 2.16
C GLU A 178 -14.42 5.79 0.68
N ILE A 179 -14.84 4.60 0.27
CA ILE A 179 -15.25 4.26 -1.10
C ILE A 179 -16.60 3.56 -1.04
N THR A 180 -17.56 4.12 -1.74
CA THR A 180 -18.93 3.57 -1.83
C THR A 180 -18.97 2.39 -2.80
N ILE A 181 -19.89 1.46 -2.57
CA ILE A 181 -20.10 0.32 -3.47
C ILE A 181 -20.42 0.81 -4.89
N GLY A 182 -19.75 0.21 -5.86
CA GLY A 182 -19.81 0.58 -7.28
C GLY A 182 -18.77 1.62 -7.70
N GLU A 183 -18.06 2.27 -6.77
CA GLU A 183 -17.02 3.24 -7.11
C GLU A 183 -15.69 2.57 -7.48
N ASN A 184 -14.87 3.32 -8.23
CA ASN A 184 -13.53 2.92 -8.61
C ASN A 184 -12.60 2.86 -7.38
N ILE A 185 -11.75 1.83 -7.30
CA ILE A 185 -10.72 1.66 -6.27
C ILE A 185 -9.34 1.88 -6.87
N VAL A 186 -9.03 1.12 -7.92
CA VAL A 186 -7.70 1.07 -8.52
C VAL A 186 -7.80 1.02 -10.03
N LEU A 187 -6.91 1.71 -10.70
CA LEU A 187 -6.77 1.69 -12.16
C LEU A 187 -5.33 1.37 -12.51
N ILE A 188 -5.14 0.37 -13.36
CA ILE A 188 -3.85 0.05 -14.00
C ILE A 188 -4.06 0.07 -15.50
N ILE A 189 -3.20 0.79 -16.21
CA ILE A 189 -3.23 0.87 -17.67
C ILE A 189 -1.83 0.59 -18.19
N ALA A 190 -1.66 -0.48 -18.97
CA ALA A 190 -0.40 -0.83 -19.62
C ALA A 190 -0.50 -0.61 -21.13
N GLY A 191 0.39 0.21 -21.69
CA GLY A 191 0.49 0.49 -23.12
C GLY A 191 1.71 -0.15 -23.74
N ALA A 192 1.54 -0.96 -24.79
CA ALA A 192 2.61 -1.65 -25.51
C ALA A 192 2.40 -1.60 -27.03
N GLU A 193 3.42 -1.99 -27.82
CA GLU A 193 3.25 -2.17 -29.27
C GLU A 193 2.27 -3.32 -29.58
N HIS A 194 2.35 -4.39 -28.80
CA HIS A 194 1.51 -5.57 -29.00
C HIS A 194 0.72 -5.93 -27.75
N ARG A 195 -0.42 -6.61 -27.94
CA ARG A 195 -1.36 -6.93 -26.87
C ARG A 195 -0.81 -7.88 -25.79
N ALA A 196 0.10 -8.79 -26.15
CA ALA A 196 0.60 -9.81 -25.23
C ALA A 196 1.34 -9.17 -24.06
N GLU A 197 2.23 -8.22 -24.33
CA GLU A 197 3.02 -7.47 -23.36
C GLU A 197 2.14 -6.58 -22.51
N ALA A 198 1.14 -5.91 -23.11
CA ALA A 198 0.20 -5.08 -22.38
C ALA A 198 -0.62 -5.91 -21.36
N PHE A 199 -1.15 -7.07 -21.74
CA PHE A 199 -1.88 -7.95 -20.82
C PHE A 199 -0.96 -8.53 -19.74
N ALA A 200 0.24 -8.98 -20.10
CA ALA A 200 1.19 -9.54 -19.14
C ALA A 200 1.59 -8.53 -18.08
N ALA A 201 1.99 -7.32 -18.49
CA ALA A 201 2.39 -6.25 -17.57
C ALA A 201 1.22 -5.76 -16.70
N CYS A 202 0.03 -5.60 -17.27
CA CYS A 202 -1.16 -5.17 -16.53
C CYS A 202 -1.53 -6.19 -15.43
N ARG A 203 -1.54 -7.49 -15.73
CA ARG A 203 -1.78 -8.55 -14.76
C ARG A 203 -0.71 -8.57 -13.68
N TRP A 204 0.56 -8.59 -14.08
CA TRP A 204 1.68 -8.60 -13.14
C TRP A 204 1.63 -7.40 -12.19
N ALA A 205 1.32 -6.19 -12.69
CA ALA A 205 1.27 -4.98 -11.89
C ALA A 205 0.19 -5.01 -10.80
N ILE A 206 -1.00 -5.58 -11.09
CA ILE A 206 -2.04 -5.71 -10.04
C ILE A 206 -1.67 -6.80 -9.02
N ASP A 207 -1.03 -7.88 -9.45
CA ASP A 207 -0.58 -8.95 -8.55
C ASP A 207 0.51 -8.41 -7.60
N GLU A 208 1.50 -7.65 -8.11
CA GLU A 208 2.53 -6.98 -7.30
C GLU A 208 1.93 -5.94 -6.35
N LEU A 209 1.02 -5.08 -6.85
CA LEU A 209 0.38 -4.06 -6.02
C LEU A 209 -0.28 -4.68 -4.78
N LYS A 210 -1.00 -5.77 -4.95
CA LYS A 210 -1.65 -6.48 -3.84
C LYS A 210 -0.66 -7.06 -2.83
N GLN A 211 0.56 -7.37 -3.26
CA GLN A 211 1.58 -7.98 -2.39
C GLN A 211 2.43 -6.95 -1.66
N ILE A 212 2.90 -5.90 -2.35
CA ILE A 212 3.98 -5.05 -1.84
C ILE A 212 3.56 -3.66 -1.38
N THR A 213 2.30 -3.27 -1.59
CA THR A 213 1.85 -1.90 -1.29
C THR A 213 1.23 -1.80 0.09
N PRO A 214 1.69 -0.87 0.96
CA PRO A 214 1.13 -0.65 2.28
C PRO A 214 -0.18 0.13 2.20
N ILE A 215 -1.21 -0.56 1.70
CA ILE A 215 -2.60 -0.11 1.61
C ILE A 215 -3.46 -1.21 2.23
N TRP A 216 -4.23 -0.87 3.24
CA TRP A 216 -5.06 -1.81 4.00
C TRP A 216 -6.53 -1.53 3.77
N LYS A 217 -7.33 -2.60 3.66
CA LYS A 217 -8.76 -2.54 3.37
C LYS A 217 -9.58 -2.86 4.62
N LEU A 218 -10.44 -1.95 5.02
CA LEU A 218 -11.49 -2.15 6.02
C LEU A 218 -12.82 -2.31 5.28
N GLU A 219 -13.51 -3.42 5.49
CA GLU A 219 -14.87 -3.64 4.99
C GLU A 219 -15.87 -3.28 6.07
N HIS A 220 -16.86 -2.43 5.74
CA HIS A 220 -18.02 -2.13 6.55
C HIS A 220 -19.11 -3.14 6.19
N THR A 221 -19.56 -3.91 7.17
CA THR A 221 -20.57 -4.97 7.00
C THR A 221 -21.74 -4.75 7.94
N PRO A 222 -22.92 -5.35 7.70
CA PRO A 222 -24.04 -5.28 8.65
C PRO A 222 -23.69 -5.74 10.06
N ASP A 223 -22.71 -6.65 10.18
CA ASP A 223 -22.26 -7.22 11.45
C ASP A 223 -21.11 -6.43 12.11
N GLY A 224 -20.62 -5.36 11.48
CA GLY A 224 -19.51 -4.51 11.94
C GLY A 224 -18.36 -4.38 10.97
N GLU A 225 -17.25 -3.87 11.44
CA GLU A 225 -16.06 -3.58 10.65
C GLU A 225 -15.07 -4.75 10.63
N VAL A 226 -14.52 -5.06 9.46
CA VAL A 226 -13.59 -6.17 9.26
C VAL A 226 -12.38 -5.75 8.44
N TRP A 227 -11.19 -5.80 9.05
CA TRP A 227 -9.93 -5.67 8.32
C TRP A 227 -9.67 -6.90 7.46
N VAL A 228 -9.37 -6.69 6.18
CA VAL A 228 -9.05 -7.75 5.24
C VAL A 228 -7.56 -8.05 5.31
N GLU A 229 -7.19 -9.20 5.89
CA GLU A 229 -5.79 -9.61 6.11
C GLU A 229 -5.09 -10.15 4.85
N GLU A 230 -5.86 -10.70 3.91
CA GLU A 230 -5.35 -11.28 2.67
C GLU A 230 -6.10 -10.73 1.47
N HIS A 231 -5.37 -10.30 0.46
CA HIS A 231 -5.94 -10.00 -0.86
C HIS A 231 -6.12 -11.30 -1.63
N PRO A 232 -7.33 -11.57 -2.17
CA PRO A 232 -7.58 -12.77 -2.97
C PRO A 232 -6.81 -12.74 -4.29
#